data_273554dd027a84406f1bfb8e3f5661ff
#
_entry.id   273554dd027a84406f1bfb8e3f5661ff
#
_cell.length_a   1.000
_cell.length_b   1.000
_cell.length_c   1.000
_cell.angle_alpha   90.00
_cell.angle_beta   90.00
_cell.angle_gamma   90.00
#
_symmetry.space_group_name_H-M   'P 1'
#
loop_
_entity.id
_entity.type
_entity.pdbx_description
1 polymer ?
#
loop_
_entity_poly.entity_id
_entity_poly.type
_entity_poly.pdbx_seq_one_letter_code
_entity_poly.pdbx_strand_id
1 'polypeptide(L)'
;MVKIFIDDRELEVSEGLTILRAAEGAGIPIPHFCYHPAFAPEGSCRMCLVEIEGLPKLELACSTVVREGMKVHTASEKVIEARKAVLEFLLAEHPLDCPICDKAGECKLQDYFEAYGFFESQFKESKEKREKKVRISQNLILDRERCILCTRCVRFLNEITRTQDAGVLDRGIHSEIAIYESEFIDNNYAGNLAELCPVGAITDTDFRFKTRAWFLVKKESICPLCSRGCNIFIDFHPGFARIPMAQRVYRIRARENPDVNQFWICDFGRYHYSYLDQGRQDKILLKKQGRDTELSWEKALLIITEKIKSLFLFKKRSRVGVVLNTWLTNEELFLADKIFRQELSVENIYVVDPPSEKGDCFLLTEERTPNSRGLKEIGLPGLTLDLGKLAAQTDLLLIFGSFLVDRFNLADIKIAFDRIGTKILFTAHKSALDSLVDVVVPTQLIAEKSGSLSNVIGKVQSFSPALYNSSGLPEWKLLLDLAKELKVNYKYFWQLNSPQAILREMGREIPFFK
;
A
#
# COMPACT_ATOMS: atom_id res chain seq x y z
N MET A 1 7.98 -8.41 34.27
CA MET A 1 6.57 -8.02 34.20
C MET A 1 6.23 -7.30 35.49
N VAL A 2 5.37 -6.31 35.42
CA VAL A 2 4.85 -5.54 36.58
C VAL A 2 3.34 -5.56 36.54
N LYS A 3 2.71 -5.65 37.71
CA LYS A 3 1.26 -5.58 37.88
C LYS A 3 0.83 -4.14 38.12
N ILE A 4 -0.13 -3.66 37.34
CA ILE A 4 -0.70 -2.33 37.46
C ILE A 4 -2.23 -2.41 37.36
N PHE A 5 -2.91 -1.34 37.76
CA PHE A 5 -4.35 -1.22 37.61
C PHE A 5 -4.64 0.03 36.77
N ILE A 6 -5.43 -0.12 35.72
CA ILE A 6 -5.93 1.00 34.91
C ILE A 6 -7.47 0.91 34.88
N ASP A 7 -8.14 1.90 35.44
CA ASP A 7 -9.61 1.96 35.59
C ASP A 7 -10.15 0.64 36.18
N ASP A 8 -9.60 0.19 37.30
CA ASP A 8 -9.93 -1.03 38.04
C ASP A 8 -9.63 -2.36 37.31
N ARG A 9 -9.01 -2.32 36.12
CA ARG A 9 -8.52 -3.51 35.43
C ARG A 9 -7.09 -3.84 35.86
N GLU A 10 -6.90 -5.04 36.40
CA GLU A 10 -5.55 -5.56 36.67
C GLU A 10 -4.88 -5.95 35.32
N LEU A 11 -3.68 -5.45 35.09
CA LEU A 11 -2.89 -5.70 33.90
C LEU A 11 -1.49 -6.15 34.31
N GLU A 12 -1.01 -7.19 33.64
CA GLU A 12 0.39 -7.61 33.75
C GLU A 12 1.13 -7.14 32.47
N VAL A 13 2.06 -6.22 32.61
CA VAL A 13 2.72 -5.54 31.50
C VAL A 13 4.23 -5.60 31.62
N SER A 14 4.94 -5.41 30.51
CA SER A 14 6.40 -5.38 30.52
C SER A 14 6.92 -4.17 31.29
N GLU A 15 7.94 -4.35 32.09
CA GLU A 15 8.66 -3.28 32.74
C GLU A 15 9.23 -2.30 31.72
N GLY A 16 9.23 -1.00 32.04
CA GLY A 16 9.70 0.05 31.14
C GLY A 16 8.67 0.61 30.18
N LEU A 17 7.47 0.00 30.06
CA LEU A 17 6.39 0.60 29.29
C LEU A 17 5.88 1.90 29.93
N THR A 18 5.39 2.83 29.10
CA THR A 18 4.63 3.98 29.60
C THR A 18 3.18 3.58 29.86
N ILE A 19 2.49 4.35 30.74
CA ILE A 19 1.06 4.13 31.02
C ILE A 19 0.25 4.13 29.73
N LEU A 20 0.53 5.05 28.80
CA LEU A 20 -0.17 5.11 27.51
C LEU A 20 -0.01 3.82 26.72
N ARG A 21 1.19 3.26 26.63
CA ARG A 21 1.44 2.00 25.90
C ARG A 21 0.81 0.79 26.59
N ALA A 22 0.82 0.75 27.91
CA ALA A 22 0.14 -0.29 28.67
C ALA A 22 -1.39 -0.24 28.44
N ALA A 23 -1.97 0.96 28.45
CA ALA A 23 -3.39 1.18 28.18
C ALA A 23 -3.78 0.80 26.74
N GLU A 24 -2.98 1.21 25.73
CA GLU A 24 -3.18 0.83 24.33
C GLU A 24 -3.19 -0.70 24.15
N GLY A 25 -2.24 -1.40 24.77
CA GLY A 25 -2.16 -2.87 24.74
C GLY A 25 -3.37 -3.56 25.37
N ALA A 26 -4.03 -2.91 26.31
CA ALA A 26 -5.25 -3.39 26.98
C ALA A 26 -6.56 -2.89 26.31
N GLY A 27 -6.47 -2.12 25.23
CA GLY A 27 -7.63 -1.54 24.54
C GLY A 27 -8.29 -0.40 25.33
N ILE A 28 -7.57 0.26 26.25
CA ILE A 28 -8.06 1.40 27.04
C ILE A 28 -7.60 2.68 26.33
N PRO A 29 -8.51 3.48 25.77
CA PRO A 29 -8.15 4.67 25.02
C PRO A 29 -7.74 5.82 25.96
N ILE A 30 -6.54 6.38 25.78
CA ILE A 30 -6.10 7.62 26.42
C ILE A 30 -5.90 8.68 25.33
N PRO A 31 -6.63 9.80 25.33
CA PRO A 31 -6.54 10.81 24.28
C PRO A 31 -5.17 11.50 24.26
N HIS A 32 -4.66 11.77 23.05
CA HIS A 32 -3.36 12.42 22.87
C HIS A 32 -3.22 13.05 21.49
N PHE A 33 -2.43 14.13 21.36
CA PHE A 33 -2.12 14.76 20.07
C PHE A 33 -0.63 14.63 19.72
N CYS A 34 0.29 15.02 20.61
CA CYS A 34 1.71 15.08 20.30
C CYS A 34 2.39 13.70 20.28
N TYR A 35 1.88 12.73 21.03
CA TYR A 35 2.46 11.39 21.07
C TYR A 35 2.23 10.61 19.77
N HIS A 36 3.28 9.93 19.32
CA HIS A 36 3.24 8.92 18.26
C HIS A 36 4.24 7.81 18.61
N PRO A 37 3.93 6.52 18.41
CA PRO A 37 4.79 5.42 18.86
C PRO A 37 6.17 5.38 18.22
N ALA A 38 6.36 6.04 17.08
CA ALA A 38 7.65 6.12 16.39
C ALA A 38 8.60 7.18 16.96
N PHE A 39 8.15 8.05 17.88
CA PHE A 39 8.94 9.16 18.38
C PHE A 39 9.08 9.11 19.90
N ALA A 40 10.12 9.74 20.43
CA ALA A 40 10.21 10.01 21.85
C ALA A 40 9.01 10.83 22.36
N PRO A 41 8.49 10.59 23.57
CA PRO A 41 7.39 11.38 24.12
C PRO A 41 7.75 12.86 24.27
N GLU A 42 6.95 13.76 23.70
CA GLU A 42 7.13 15.22 23.79
C GLU A 42 6.47 15.81 25.04
N GLY A 43 5.27 15.31 25.36
CA GLY A 43 4.50 15.79 26.51
C GLY A 43 3.90 17.19 26.36
N SER A 44 4.01 17.84 25.18
CA SER A 44 3.61 19.23 24.94
C SER A 44 2.09 19.44 24.95
N CYS A 45 1.29 18.52 24.42
CA CYS A 45 -0.14 18.71 24.24
C CYS A 45 -0.99 18.55 25.51
N ARG A 46 -0.47 17.94 26.55
CA ARG A 46 -1.14 17.67 27.84
C ARG A 46 -2.46 16.89 27.78
N MET A 47 -2.88 16.42 26.63
CA MET A 47 -4.17 15.72 26.48
C MET A 47 -4.18 14.33 27.14
N CYS A 48 -3.02 13.70 27.31
CA CYS A 48 -2.88 12.36 27.91
C CYS A 48 -2.75 12.35 29.45
N LEU A 49 -3.18 13.41 30.13
CA LEU A 49 -3.18 13.47 31.60
C LEU A 49 -4.03 12.32 32.18
N VAL A 50 -3.51 11.71 33.25
CA VAL A 50 -4.17 10.66 34.05
C VAL A 50 -3.93 10.93 35.54
N GLU A 51 -4.80 10.41 36.40
CA GLU A 51 -4.63 10.43 37.84
C GLU A 51 -3.97 9.14 38.31
N ILE A 52 -2.96 9.26 39.18
CA ILE A 52 -2.30 8.12 39.82
C ILE A 52 -2.54 8.19 41.31
N GLU A 53 -3.07 7.11 41.91
CA GLU A 53 -3.30 7.05 43.35
C GLU A 53 -2.01 7.36 44.14
N GLY A 54 -2.15 8.22 45.13
CA GLY A 54 -1.01 8.65 45.97
C GLY A 54 -0.19 9.81 45.42
N LEU A 55 -0.46 10.29 44.18
CA LEU A 55 0.17 11.49 43.66
C LEU A 55 -0.79 12.71 43.70
N PRO A 56 -0.31 13.90 44.10
CA PRO A 56 -1.16 15.08 44.23
C PRO A 56 -1.52 15.73 42.89
N LYS A 57 -0.74 15.44 41.82
CA LYS A 57 -0.88 16.05 40.49
C LYS A 57 -1.21 14.98 39.45
N LEU A 58 -1.88 15.41 38.39
CA LEU A 58 -2.05 14.57 37.20
C LEU A 58 -0.71 14.37 36.48
N GLU A 59 -0.50 13.18 35.96
CA GLU A 59 0.71 12.79 35.27
C GLU A 59 0.46 12.55 33.78
N LEU A 60 1.53 12.61 32.97
CA LEU A 60 1.46 12.39 31.54
C LEU A 60 1.57 10.90 31.22
N ALA A 61 0.51 10.26 30.78
CA ALA A 61 0.51 8.85 30.44
C ALA A 61 1.55 8.49 29.34
N CYS A 62 1.85 9.41 28.42
CA CYS A 62 2.79 9.17 27.32
C CYS A 62 4.27 9.08 27.76
N SER A 63 4.64 9.64 28.91
CA SER A 63 6.02 9.67 29.41
C SER A 63 6.21 9.02 30.78
N THR A 64 5.14 8.76 31.53
CA THR A 64 5.23 8.13 32.85
C THR A 64 5.33 6.61 32.70
N VAL A 65 6.44 6.07 33.18
CA VAL A 65 6.72 4.63 33.17
C VAL A 65 5.93 3.92 34.26
N VAL A 66 5.35 2.77 33.93
CA VAL A 66 4.60 1.91 34.87
C VAL A 66 5.50 1.35 35.98
N ARG A 67 4.92 1.20 37.18
CA ARG A 67 5.60 0.60 38.34
C ARG A 67 4.68 -0.40 39.02
N GLU A 68 5.27 -1.36 39.73
CA GLU A 68 4.51 -2.38 40.47
C GLU A 68 3.49 -1.75 41.42
N GLY A 69 2.27 -2.26 41.36
CA GLY A 69 1.15 -1.81 42.19
C GLY A 69 0.56 -0.46 41.81
N MET A 70 1.02 0.19 40.71
CA MET A 70 0.51 1.50 40.26
C MET A 70 -0.98 1.40 39.92
N LYS A 71 -1.78 2.34 40.46
CA LYS A 71 -3.19 2.47 40.13
C LYS A 71 -3.43 3.77 39.40
N VAL A 72 -4.00 3.67 38.20
CA VAL A 72 -4.20 4.76 37.25
C VAL A 72 -5.68 4.92 36.94
N HIS A 73 -6.20 6.13 37.04
CA HIS A 73 -7.55 6.48 36.64
C HIS A 73 -7.51 7.35 35.39
N THR A 74 -8.09 6.87 34.31
CA THR A 74 -8.08 7.56 33.02
C THR A 74 -9.29 8.48 32.83
N ALA A 75 -10.31 8.39 33.66
CA ALA A 75 -11.58 9.11 33.53
C ALA A 75 -12.11 9.67 34.85
N SER A 76 -11.25 9.97 35.84
CA SER A 76 -11.67 10.66 37.04
C SER A 76 -12.15 12.09 36.72
N GLU A 77 -12.94 12.71 37.62
CA GLU A 77 -13.46 14.06 37.45
C GLU A 77 -12.34 15.07 37.16
N LYS A 78 -11.24 15.02 37.91
CA LYS A 78 -10.05 15.85 37.70
C LYS A 78 -9.44 15.67 36.30
N VAL A 79 -9.38 14.44 35.81
CA VAL A 79 -8.86 14.13 34.45
C VAL A 79 -9.76 14.71 33.39
N ILE A 80 -11.09 14.56 33.53
CA ILE A 80 -12.06 15.08 32.58
C ILE A 80 -12.01 16.59 32.52
N GLU A 81 -11.98 17.28 33.69
CA GLU A 81 -11.84 18.75 33.77
C GLU A 81 -10.54 19.23 33.12
N ALA A 82 -9.42 18.57 33.41
CA ALA A 82 -8.14 18.91 32.79
C ALA A 82 -8.16 18.77 31.25
N ARG A 83 -8.79 17.73 30.72
CA ARG A 83 -8.94 17.54 29.27
C ARG A 83 -9.83 18.59 28.62
N LYS A 84 -10.92 18.99 29.28
CA LYS A 84 -11.77 20.11 28.85
C LYS A 84 -10.96 21.40 28.76
N ALA A 85 -10.20 21.75 29.79
CA ALA A 85 -9.34 22.92 29.79
C ALA A 85 -8.30 22.89 28.68
N VAL A 86 -7.65 21.72 28.44
CA VAL A 86 -6.70 21.55 27.32
C VAL A 86 -7.38 21.79 25.98
N LEU A 87 -8.58 21.25 25.77
CA LEU A 87 -9.34 21.46 24.53
C LEU A 87 -9.73 22.92 24.36
N GLU A 88 -10.14 23.61 25.43
CA GLU A 88 -10.45 25.03 25.39
C GLU A 88 -9.24 25.86 24.97
N PHE A 89 -8.06 25.62 25.53
CA PHE A 89 -6.82 26.29 25.13
C PHE A 89 -6.48 26.02 23.65
N LEU A 90 -6.65 24.79 23.15
CA LEU A 90 -6.42 24.48 21.74
C LEU A 90 -7.42 25.17 20.82
N LEU A 91 -8.68 25.28 21.24
CA LEU A 91 -9.75 25.89 20.46
C LEU A 91 -9.75 27.41 20.54
N ALA A 92 -9.05 28.03 21.52
CA ALA A 92 -8.92 29.47 21.62
C ALA A 92 -8.44 30.09 20.30
N GLU A 93 -7.40 29.51 19.68
CA GLU A 93 -6.85 29.99 18.40
C GLU A 93 -7.31 29.17 17.18
N HIS A 94 -7.77 27.94 17.38
CA HIS A 94 -8.17 27.08 16.26
C HIS A 94 -9.41 27.61 15.52
N PRO A 95 -9.39 27.73 14.16
CA PRO A 95 -10.54 28.24 13.41
C PRO A 95 -11.69 27.22 13.43
N LEU A 96 -12.92 27.72 13.52
CA LEU A 96 -14.14 26.90 13.51
C LEU A 96 -14.62 26.66 12.07
N ASP A 97 -13.71 26.26 11.17
CA ASP A 97 -13.96 26.07 9.76
C ASP A 97 -14.04 24.57 9.33
N CYS A 98 -14.47 23.70 10.25
CA CYS A 98 -14.63 22.25 10.02
C CYS A 98 -15.42 21.91 8.74
N PRO A 99 -16.50 22.63 8.37
CA PRO A 99 -17.24 22.34 7.13
C PRO A 99 -16.38 22.44 5.85
N ILE A 100 -15.34 23.27 5.86
CA ILE A 100 -14.41 23.44 4.75
C ILE A 100 -13.03 22.82 5.01
N CYS A 101 -12.83 22.17 6.14
CA CYS A 101 -11.61 21.48 6.49
C CYS A 101 -11.60 20.07 5.91
N ASP A 102 -10.55 19.72 5.19
CA ASP A 102 -10.43 18.40 4.53
C ASP A 102 -10.19 17.24 5.52
N LYS A 103 -9.79 17.55 6.76
CA LYS A 103 -9.62 16.56 7.83
C LYS A 103 -10.94 16.20 8.56
N ALA A 104 -12.06 16.80 8.20
CA ALA A 104 -13.36 16.49 8.82
C ALA A 104 -13.70 15.00 8.66
N GLY A 105 -14.13 14.35 9.76
CA GLY A 105 -14.41 12.91 9.83
C GLY A 105 -13.20 12.01 10.14
N GLU A 106 -11.99 12.58 10.21
CA GLU A 106 -10.78 11.88 10.67
C GLU A 106 -9.86 12.80 11.49
N CYS A 107 -10.46 13.79 12.19
CA CYS A 107 -9.77 14.79 12.98
C CYS A 107 -9.86 14.48 14.48
N LYS A 108 -8.73 14.15 15.10
CA LYS A 108 -8.70 13.87 16.55
C LYS A 108 -9.18 15.03 17.43
N LEU A 109 -9.05 16.29 16.97
CA LEU A 109 -9.56 17.42 17.71
C LEU A 109 -11.10 17.44 17.73
N GLN A 110 -11.76 17.09 16.60
CA GLN A 110 -13.22 16.94 16.58
C GLN A 110 -13.67 15.78 17.47
N ASP A 111 -13.03 14.61 17.36
CA ASP A 111 -13.39 13.42 18.13
C ASP A 111 -13.27 13.68 19.64
N TYR A 112 -12.19 14.35 20.07
CA TYR A 112 -11.98 14.65 21.49
C TYR A 112 -12.89 15.80 21.97
N PHE A 113 -13.20 16.78 21.11
CA PHE A 113 -14.18 17.80 21.46
C PHE A 113 -15.57 17.19 21.65
N GLU A 114 -15.99 16.26 20.82
CA GLU A 114 -17.24 15.51 20.99
C GLU A 114 -17.25 14.70 22.29
N ALA A 115 -16.13 14.04 22.62
CA ALA A 115 -16.03 13.20 23.82
C ALA A 115 -15.98 13.99 25.15
N TYR A 116 -15.33 15.16 25.16
CA TYR A 116 -15.04 15.92 26.39
C TYR A 116 -15.57 17.35 26.38
N GLY A 117 -15.97 17.89 25.23
CA GLY A 117 -16.36 19.26 25.01
C GLY A 117 -17.80 19.56 25.43
N PHE A 118 -18.55 20.19 24.52
CA PHE A 118 -19.89 20.71 24.71
C PHE A 118 -19.96 21.76 25.86
N PHE A 119 -19.01 22.70 25.86
CA PHE A 119 -18.97 23.83 26.76
C PHE A 119 -18.99 25.13 25.97
N GLU A 120 -19.51 26.17 26.57
CA GLU A 120 -19.43 27.51 26.01
C GLU A 120 -18.00 28.02 26.09
N SER A 121 -17.49 28.56 24.97
CA SER A 121 -16.16 29.17 24.95
C SER A 121 -16.11 30.38 25.88
N GLN A 122 -15.12 30.40 26.76
CA GLN A 122 -14.83 31.57 27.61
C GLN A 122 -13.89 32.55 26.89
N PHE A 123 -13.33 32.18 25.76
CA PHE A 123 -12.46 33.03 24.95
C PHE A 123 -13.29 34.07 24.20
N LYS A 124 -13.05 35.36 24.48
CA LYS A 124 -13.81 36.49 23.96
C LYS A 124 -13.02 37.34 22.98
N GLU A 125 -11.70 37.21 22.96
CA GLU A 125 -10.80 37.93 22.08
C GLU A 125 -10.90 37.41 20.64
N SER A 126 -10.45 38.21 19.67
CA SER A 126 -10.35 37.77 18.30
C SER A 126 -9.19 36.79 18.14
N LYS A 127 -9.42 35.69 17.44
CA LYS A 127 -8.38 34.69 17.10
C LYS A 127 -7.28 35.32 16.24
N GLU A 128 -6.03 34.91 16.47
CA GLU A 128 -4.88 35.35 15.69
C GLU A 128 -5.02 34.90 14.24
N LYS A 129 -4.78 35.84 13.30
CA LYS A 129 -4.80 35.55 11.87
C LYS A 129 -3.44 35.13 11.39
N ARG A 130 -3.37 33.95 10.78
CA ARG A 130 -2.16 33.36 10.22
C ARG A 130 -2.33 33.02 8.76
N GLU A 131 -1.22 32.82 8.07
CA GLU A 131 -1.25 32.44 6.67
C GLU A 131 -1.86 31.04 6.48
N LYS A 132 -2.82 30.99 5.57
CA LYS A 132 -3.45 29.74 5.11
C LYS A 132 -2.86 29.33 3.76
N LYS A 133 -2.92 28.05 3.44
CA LYS A 133 -2.52 27.51 2.13
C LYS A 133 -1.03 27.69 1.78
N VAL A 134 -0.16 27.63 2.77
CA VAL A 134 1.30 27.64 2.55
C VAL A 134 1.68 26.31 1.92
N ARG A 135 2.20 26.36 0.71
CA ARG A 135 2.71 25.14 0.05
C ARG A 135 4.05 24.76 0.65
N ILE A 136 4.12 23.59 1.29
CA ILE A 136 5.30 23.12 2.02
C ILE A 136 6.02 21.95 1.35
N SER A 137 5.39 21.35 0.33
CA SER A 137 5.95 20.27 -0.50
C SER A 137 5.21 20.26 -1.84
N GLN A 138 5.67 19.43 -2.78
CA GLN A 138 4.98 19.24 -4.04
C GLN A 138 3.49 18.87 -3.83
N ASN A 139 3.21 18.04 -2.82
CA ASN A 139 1.90 17.47 -2.58
C ASN A 139 1.26 17.90 -1.25
N LEU A 140 1.84 18.86 -0.52
CA LEU A 140 1.37 19.24 0.81
C LEU A 140 1.10 20.74 0.93
N ILE A 141 0.02 21.05 1.65
CA ILE A 141 -0.35 22.40 2.06
C ILE A 141 -0.45 22.45 3.59
N LEU A 142 0.14 23.48 4.18
CA LEU A 142 0.01 23.85 5.58
C LEU A 142 -0.97 25.00 5.75
N ASP A 143 -1.94 24.82 6.63
CA ASP A 143 -2.80 25.87 7.16
C ASP A 143 -2.33 26.17 8.60
N ARG A 144 -1.67 27.32 8.78
CA ARG A 144 -1.06 27.70 10.07
C ARG A 144 -2.09 28.01 11.15
N GLU A 145 -3.29 28.46 10.78
CA GLU A 145 -4.38 28.69 11.74
C GLU A 145 -4.88 27.38 12.37
N ARG A 146 -4.84 26.26 11.62
CA ARG A 146 -5.28 24.94 12.12
C ARG A 146 -4.21 24.20 12.91
N CYS A 147 -2.98 24.70 12.91
CA CYS A 147 -1.87 24.03 13.56
C CYS A 147 -2.01 24.12 15.09
N ILE A 148 -1.95 22.99 15.79
CA ILE A 148 -1.96 22.89 17.25
C ILE A 148 -0.56 22.72 17.86
N LEU A 149 0.48 22.96 17.07
CA LEU A 149 1.90 22.89 17.49
C LEU A 149 2.27 21.57 18.19
N CYS A 150 1.72 20.45 17.73
CA CYS A 150 2.00 19.12 18.29
C CYS A 150 3.39 18.57 17.91
N THR A 151 4.12 19.26 17.07
CA THR A 151 5.49 18.98 16.59
C THR A 151 5.72 17.61 15.91
N ARG A 152 4.68 16.80 15.67
CA ARG A 152 4.86 15.49 15.01
C ARG A 152 5.56 15.60 13.66
N CYS A 153 5.22 16.61 12.85
CA CYS A 153 5.85 16.85 11.54
C CYS A 153 7.33 17.17 11.68
N VAL A 154 7.71 18.04 12.62
CA VAL A 154 9.11 18.39 12.89
C VAL A 154 9.90 17.17 13.36
N ARG A 155 9.34 16.39 14.29
CA ARG A 155 10.00 15.17 14.78
C ARG A 155 10.14 14.11 13.70
N PHE A 156 9.16 13.95 12.82
CA PHE A 156 9.28 13.07 11.67
C PHE A 156 10.47 13.45 10.78
N LEU A 157 10.61 14.74 10.46
CA LEU A 157 11.69 15.24 9.64
C LEU A 157 13.06 15.12 10.33
N ASN A 158 13.10 15.22 11.66
CA ASN A 158 14.35 15.12 12.42
C ASN A 158 14.74 13.67 12.73
N GLU A 159 13.79 12.85 13.18
CA GLU A 159 14.07 11.51 13.73
C GLU A 159 13.98 10.41 12.66
N ILE A 160 13.07 10.55 11.68
CA ILE A 160 12.81 9.50 10.68
C ILE A 160 13.52 9.79 9.36
N THR A 161 13.21 10.90 8.69
CA THR A 161 13.86 11.25 7.40
C THR A 161 15.23 11.87 7.59
N ARG A 162 15.49 12.49 8.75
CA ARG A 162 16.74 13.18 9.12
C ARG A 162 17.09 14.34 8.17
N THR A 163 16.10 14.90 7.52
CA THR A 163 16.27 16.02 6.58
C THR A 163 16.30 17.38 7.28
N GLN A 164 15.69 17.49 8.46
CA GLN A 164 15.63 18.71 9.28
C GLN A 164 15.03 19.92 8.54
N ASP A 165 14.13 19.69 7.60
CA ASP A 165 13.58 20.72 6.71
C ASP A 165 12.67 21.73 7.43
N ALA A 166 12.16 21.42 8.62
CA ALA A 166 11.19 22.26 9.33
C ALA A 166 11.45 22.33 10.84
N GLY A 167 11.01 23.41 11.44
CA GLY A 167 11.06 23.64 12.89
C GLY A 167 9.93 24.50 13.40
N VAL A 168 9.94 24.78 14.72
CA VAL A 168 9.07 25.76 15.35
C VAL A 168 9.83 27.08 15.43
N LEU A 169 9.29 28.13 14.82
CA LEU A 169 9.80 29.49 14.93
C LEU A 169 8.91 30.31 15.87
N ASP A 170 9.46 31.42 16.34
CA ASP A 170 8.83 32.34 17.27
C ASP A 170 8.41 31.70 18.61
N ARG A 171 7.70 32.44 19.44
CA ARG A 171 7.27 31.98 20.78
C ARG A 171 5.91 32.51 21.15
N GLY A 172 5.28 31.81 22.09
CA GLY A 172 3.95 32.18 22.60
C GLY A 172 2.89 32.04 21.50
N ILE A 173 2.00 33.03 21.40
CA ILE A 173 0.91 33.03 20.41
C ILE A 173 1.41 33.15 18.96
N HIS A 174 2.64 33.61 18.75
CA HIS A 174 3.23 33.73 17.40
C HIS A 174 3.97 32.49 16.95
N SER A 175 4.09 31.46 17.80
CA SER A 175 4.76 30.21 17.42
C SER A 175 4.11 29.57 16.21
N GLU A 176 4.93 29.18 15.23
CA GLU A 176 4.46 28.52 14.01
C GLU A 176 5.46 27.48 13.48
N ILE A 177 4.95 26.57 12.66
CA ILE A 177 5.79 25.65 11.90
C ILE A 177 6.33 26.40 10.67
N ALA A 178 7.64 26.43 10.54
CA ALA A 178 8.33 27.03 9.40
C ALA A 178 9.24 26.01 8.71
N ILE A 179 9.45 26.22 7.41
CA ILE A 179 10.37 25.45 6.58
C ILE A 179 11.68 26.23 6.50
N TYR A 180 12.82 25.53 6.64
CA TYR A 180 14.14 26.12 6.62
C TYR A 180 14.74 26.08 5.21
N GLU A 181 15.62 27.06 4.87
CA GLU A 181 16.55 27.12 3.76
C GLU A 181 16.01 26.82 2.34
N SER A 182 15.05 25.92 2.20
CA SER A 182 14.36 25.60 0.95
C SER A 182 12.90 26.03 1.01
N GLU A 183 12.31 26.32 -0.14
CA GLU A 183 10.86 26.63 -0.19
C GLU A 183 9.99 25.40 0.05
N PHE A 184 10.57 24.19 -0.01
CA PHE A 184 9.82 22.93 0.04
C PHE A 184 10.54 21.82 0.83
N ILE A 185 9.74 20.98 1.48
CA ILE A 185 10.15 19.67 1.98
C ILE A 185 10.27 18.75 0.76
N ASP A 186 11.49 18.42 0.36
CA ASP A 186 11.80 17.61 -0.81
C ASP A 186 12.48 16.29 -0.38
N ASN A 187 11.69 15.36 0.12
CA ASN A 187 12.14 14.00 0.43
C ASN A 187 11.10 12.97 0.03
N ASN A 188 11.51 11.72 -0.15
CA ASN A 188 10.66 10.62 -0.62
C ASN A 188 9.51 10.23 0.33
N TYR A 189 9.32 10.92 1.44
CA TYR A 189 8.38 10.54 2.52
C TYR A 189 7.52 11.70 3.01
N ALA A 190 7.59 12.86 2.37
CA ALA A 190 6.87 14.06 2.78
C ALA A 190 5.36 13.82 2.94
N GLY A 191 4.76 13.01 2.07
CA GLY A 191 3.33 12.67 2.11
C GLY A 191 2.85 12.07 3.43
N ASN A 192 3.74 11.44 4.22
CA ASN A 192 3.37 10.93 5.54
C ASN A 192 2.97 12.04 6.53
N LEU A 193 3.41 13.28 6.32
CA LEU A 193 3.06 14.42 7.18
C LEU A 193 1.56 14.71 7.19
N ALA A 194 0.83 14.46 6.10
CA ALA A 194 -0.62 14.63 6.05
C ALA A 194 -1.37 13.60 6.91
N GLU A 195 -0.88 12.35 6.94
CA GLU A 195 -1.44 11.31 7.82
C GLU A 195 -1.07 11.55 9.29
N LEU A 196 0.18 11.93 9.52
CA LEU A 196 0.75 12.15 10.84
C LEU A 196 0.12 13.33 11.56
N CYS A 197 -0.32 14.38 10.83
CA CYS A 197 -0.97 15.54 11.39
C CYS A 197 -2.33 15.16 12.01
N PRO A 198 -2.53 15.36 13.33
CA PRO A 198 -3.74 14.94 14.01
C PRO A 198 -4.95 15.83 13.70
N VAL A 199 -4.74 16.97 13.04
CA VAL A 199 -5.74 17.96 12.67
C VAL A 199 -5.62 18.34 11.20
N GLY A 200 -6.44 19.27 10.71
CA GLY A 200 -6.43 19.72 9.31
C GLY A 200 -5.38 20.76 8.95
N ALA A 201 -4.27 20.83 9.71
CA ALA A 201 -3.21 21.78 9.43
C ALA A 201 -2.37 21.38 8.22
N ILE A 202 -1.91 20.13 8.12
CA ILE A 202 -1.22 19.62 6.94
C ILE A 202 -2.19 18.73 6.17
N THR A 203 -2.42 19.06 4.91
CA THR A 203 -3.34 18.33 4.02
C THR A 203 -2.65 17.99 2.70
N ASP A 204 -3.05 16.85 2.14
CA ASP A 204 -2.54 16.31 0.88
C ASP A 204 -3.28 16.93 -0.31
N THR A 205 -2.57 17.61 -1.22
CA THR A 205 -3.18 18.29 -2.38
C THR A 205 -3.81 17.32 -3.36
N ASP A 206 -3.32 16.08 -3.42
CA ASP A 206 -3.88 15.06 -4.29
C ASP A 206 -5.26 14.58 -3.80
N PHE A 207 -5.45 14.51 -2.47
CA PHE A 207 -6.74 14.11 -1.87
C PHE A 207 -7.66 15.30 -1.57
N ARG A 208 -7.10 16.47 -1.27
CA ARG A 208 -7.82 17.65 -0.79
C ARG A 208 -9.01 18.02 -1.66
N PHE A 209 -10.19 18.12 -1.03
CA PHE A 209 -11.48 18.49 -1.63
C PHE A 209 -12.03 17.55 -2.71
N LYS A 210 -11.43 16.38 -2.93
CA LYS A 210 -11.98 15.39 -3.87
C LYS A 210 -13.19 14.66 -3.29
N THR A 211 -13.14 14.28 -2.02
CA THR A 211 -14.21 13.57 -1.31
C THR A 211 -14.05 13.70 0.19
N ARG A 212 -15.06 13.28 0.94
CA ARG A 212 -15.00 13.20 2.40
C ARG A 212 -14.65 11.79 2.85
N ALA A 213 -13.88 11.69 3.94
CA ALA A 213 -13.35 10.42 4.45
C ALA A 213 -14.45 9.38 4.73
N TRP A 214 -15.63 9.81 5.18
CA TRP A 214 -16.76 8.91 5.49
C TRP A 214 -17.45 8.30 4.28
N PHE A 215 -17.17 8.76 3.06
CA PHE A 215 -17.64 8.13 1.82
C PHE A 215 -16.70 7.04 1.31
N LEU A 216 -15.54 6.89 1.92
CA LEU A 216 -14.52 5.96 1.49
C LEU A 216 -14.55 4.66 2.29
N VAL A 217 -14.37 3.57 1.58
CA VAL A 217 -14.08 2.26 2.16
C VAL A 217 -12.57 2.08 2.23
N LYS A 218 -12.09 1.64 3.37
CA LYS A 218 -10.68 1.35 3.64
C LYS A 218 -10.44 -0.15 3.57
N LYS A 219 -9.53 -0.60 2.71
CA LYS A 219 -9.12 -2.00 2.60
C LYS A 219 -7.62 -2.17 2.68
N GLU A 220 -7.21 -3.27 3.30
CA GLU A 220 -5.81 -3.64 3.43
C GLU A 220 -5.25 -4.20 2.11
N SER A 221 -3.99 -3.88 1.83
CA SER A 221 -3.25 -4.40 0.68
C SER A 221 -1.73 -4.32 0.93
N ILE A 222 -0.96 -4.72 -0.09
CA ILE A 222 0.49 -4.59 -0.14
C ILE A 222 0.84 -3.70 -1.33
N CYS A 223 1.77 -2.77 -1.15
CA CYS A 223 2.28 -1.92 -2.21
C CYS A 223 3.16 -2.75 -3.17
N PRO A 224 2.83 -2.80 -4.48
CA PRO A 224 3.58 -3.61 -5.44
C PRO A 224 4.69 -2.83 -6.17
N LEU A 225 4.91 -1.56 -5.85
CA LEU A 225 5.74 -0.67 -6.67
C LEU A 225 7.24 -0.82 -6.42
N CYS A 226 7.65 -1.60 -5.43
CA CYS A 226 9.05 -1.98 -5.21
C CYS A 226 9.15 -3.24 -4.34
N SER A 227 10.34 -3.82 -4.24
CA SER A 227 10.59 -5.07 -3.51
C SER A 227 10.48 -4.98 -1.98
N ARG A 228 10.27 -3.78 -1.41
CA ARG A 228 9.98 -3.62 0.02
C ARG A 228 8.63 -4.25 0.41
N GLY A 229 7.60 -4.14 -0.45
CA GLY A 229 6.27 -4.67 -0.17
C GLY A 229 5.62 -4.03 1.05
N CYS A 230 5.62 -2.70 1.14
CA CYS A 230 5.01 -1.96 2.26
C CYS A 230 3.54 -2.32 2.43
N ASN A 231 3.11 -2.45 3.67
CA ASN A 231 1.71 -2.65 4.01
C ASN A 231 0.95 -1.33 3.88
N ILE A 232 -0.17 -1.36 3.18
CA ILE A 232 -0.95 -0.18 2.83
C ILE A 232 -2.43 -0.36 3.08
N PHE A 233 -3.12 0.76 3.18
CA PHE A 233 -4.55 0.86 2.98
C PHE A 233 -4.84 1.51 1.64
N ILE A 234 -5.81 0.96 0.91
CA ILE A 234 -6.41 1.57 -0.26
C ILE A 234 -7.74 2.17 0.17
N ASP A 235 -7.86 3.49 0.07
CA ASP A 235 -9.11 4.21 0.33
C ASP A 235 -9.82 4.46 -1.01
N PHE A 236 -10.98 3.85 -1.19
CA PHE A 236 -11.74 3.92 -2.42
C PHE A 236 -13.23 4.16 -2.16
N HIS A 237 -13.92 4.71 -3.15
CA HIS A 237 -15.37 4.84 -3.12
C HIS A 237 -16.00 3.60 -3.75
N PRO A 238 -16.96 2.92 -3.08
CA PRO A 238 -17.57 1.69 -3.58
C PRO A 238 -18.48 1.91 -4.79
N GLY A 239 -18.70 3.16 -5.20
CA GLY A 239 -19.65 3.55 -6.24
C GLY A 239 -21.05 3.79 -5.69
N PHE A 240 -21.81 4.61 -6.39
CA PHE A 240 -23.26 4.66 -6.24
C PHE A 240 -23.88 3.91 -7.42
N ALA A 241 -24.85 3.06 -7.21
CA ALA A 241 -25.46 2.21 -8.23
C ALA A 241 -25.97 2.96 -9.49
N ARG A 242 -26.07 4.29 -9.44
CA ARG A 242 -26.59 5.13 -10.51
C ARG A 242 -25.64 6.22 -11.02
N ILE A 243 -24.44 6.35 -10.45
CA ILE A 243 -23.46 7.39 -10.83
C ILE A 243 -22.14 6.72 -11.19
N PRO A 244 -21.77 6.67 -12.49
CA PRO A 244 -20.45 6.25 -12.91
C PRO A 244 -19.40 7.19 -12.30
N MET A 245 -18.43 6.66 -11.59
CA MET A 245 -17.35 7.46 -11.03
C MET A 245 -16.13 7.41 -11.94
N ALA A 246 -15.57 8.58 -12.25
CA ALA A 246 -14.36 8.69 -13.05
C ALA A 246 -13.11 8.14 -12.33
N GLN A 247 -13.15 8.13 -11.01
CA GLN A 247 -12.06 7.66 -10.17
C GLN A 247 -12.63 6.79 -9.03
N ARG A 248 -12.14 5.58 -8.89
CA ARG A 248 -12.53 4.63 -7.83
C ARG A 248 -11.64 4.78 -6.60
N VAL A 249 -10.32 4.81 -6.80
CA VAL A 249 -9.33 4.96 -5.73
C VAL A 249 -8.98 6.42 -5.52
N TYR A 250 -9.02 6.88 -4.28
CA TYR A 250 -8.80 8.28 -3.92
C TYR A 250 -7.46 8.54 -3.25
N ARG A 251 -6.92 7.57 -2.50
CA ARG A 251 -5.60 7.68 -1.87
C ARG A 251 -5.08 6.33 -1.40
N ILE A 252 -3.77 6.27 -1.23
CA ILE A 252 -3.06 5.18 -0.55
C ILE A 252 -2.50 5.72 0.77
N ARG A 253 -2.69 4.94 1.85
CA ARG A 253 -2.16 5.29 3.18
C ARG A 253 -1.29 4.18 3.74
N ALA A 254 -0.38 4.55 4.65
CA ALA A 254 0.43 3.59 5.37
C ALA A 254 -0.44 2.71 6.28
N ARG A 255 -0.16 1.41 6.30
CA ARG A 255 -0.64 0.46 7.30
C ARG A 255 0.54 0.00 8.14
N GLU A 256 0.41 0.10 9.44
CA GLU A 256 1.47 -0.31 10.35
C GLU A 256 1.85 -1.77 10.16
N ASN A 257 3.13 -2.01 9.98
CA ASN A 257 3.76 -3.32 10.07
C ASN A 257 5.19 -3.16 10.59
N PRO A 258 5.44 -3.50 11.89
CA PRO A 258 6.75 -3.30 12.53
C PRO A 258 7.91 -3.97 11.79
N ASP A 259 7.64 -5.10 11.12
CA ASP A 259 8.68 -5.89 10.47
C ASP A 259 9.00 -5.43 9.04
N VAL A 260 8.12 -4.64 8.40
CA VAL A 260 8.26 -4.30 6.97
C VAL A 260 8.48 -2.80 6.76
N ASN A 261 7.51 -1.98 7.15
CA ASN A 261 7.50 -0.55 6.86
C ASN A 261 7.19 0.32 8.07
N GLN A 262 7.13 -0.27 9.28
CA GLN A 262 6.74 0.42 10.50
C GLN A 262 5.41 1.18 10.30
N PHE A 263 5.44 2.50 10.29
CA PHE A 263 4.26 3.37 10.15
C PHE A 263 4.23 4.11 8.80
N TRP A 264 5.18 3.88 7.87
CA TRP A 264 5.48 4.77 6.78
C TRP A 264 5.35 4.11 5.41
N ILE A 265 5.09 4.94 4.39
CA ILE A 265 5.27 4.57 2.98
C ILE A 265 5.99 5.70 2.25
N CYS A 266 6.69 5.37 1.16
CA CYS A 266 7.30 6.39 0.31
C CYS A 266 6.26 7.11 -0.54
N ASP A 267 6.58 8.32 -1.00
CA ASP A 267 5.70 9.13 -1.84
C ASP A 267 5.46 8.47 -3.20
N PHE A 268 6.42 7.71 -3.71
CA PHE A 268 6.22 6.88 -4.90
C PHE A 268 5.06 5.88 -4.68
N GLY A 269 5.06 5.13 -3.58
CA GLY A 269 3.98 4.20 -3.23
C GLY A 269 2.65 4.90 -2.94
N ARG A 270 2.70 6.14 -2.44
CA ARG A 270 1.53 6.92 -2.06
C ARG A 270 0.79 7.51 -3.27
N TYR A 271 1.51 8.06 -4.24
CA TYR A 271 0.92 8.89 -5.29
C TYR A 271 0.79 8.20 -6.66
N HIS A 272 1.46 7.07 -6.89
CA HIS A 272 1.37 6.34 -8.16
C HIS A 272 0.23 5.33 -8.21
N TYR A 273 -0.94 5.67 -7.69
CA TYR A 273 -2.09 4.76 -7.65
C TYR A 273 -3.05 4.88 -8.85
N SER A 274 -2.82 5.81 -9.75
CA SER A 274 -3.68 6.02 -10.93
C SER A 274 -3.80 4.76 -11.80
N TYR A 275 -2.77 3.90 -11.82
CA TYR A 275 -2.80 2.63 -12.54
C TYR A 275 -3.91 1.68 -12.05
N LEU A 276 -4.42 1.84 -10.83
CA LEU A 276 -5.51 1.01 -10.31
C LEU A 276 -6.83 1.24 -11.07
N ASP A 277 -7.03 2.44 -11.62
CA ASP A 277 -8.27 2.83 -12.30
C ASP A 277 -8.09 3.13 -13.79
N GLN A 278 -6.91 3.60 -14.21
CA GLN A 278 -6.67 4.10 -15.57
C GLN A 278 -6.01 3.05 -16.48
N GLY A 279 -6.29 3.16 -17.79
CA GLY A 279 -5.65 2.34 -18.80
C GLY A 279 -5.95 0.83 -18.71
N ARG A 280 -7.05 0.44 -18.06
CA ARG A 280 -7.39 -0.96 -17.81
C ARG A 280 -7.74 -1.72 -19.07
N GLN A 281 -7.24 -2.96 -19.17
CA GLN A 281 -7.69 -3.94 -20.16
C GLN A 281 -8.95 -4.63 -19.62
N ASP A 282 -10.04 -4.58 -20.36
CA ASP A 282 -11.36 -5.05 -19.90
C ASP A 282 -11.97 -6.15 -20.77
N LYS A 283 -11.40 -6.40 -21.96
CA LYS A 283 -11.93 -7.35 -22.94
C LYS A 283 -10.86 -8.32 -23.44
N ILE A 284 -11.27 -9.56 -23.66
CA ILE A 284 -10.44 -10.52 -24.40
C ILE A 284 -10.58 -10.22 -25.88
N LEU A 285 -9.47 -9.91 -26.54
CA LEU A 285 -9.46 -9.49 -27.94
C LEU A 285 -8.63 -10.48 -28.78
N LEU A 286 -9.24 -10.96 -29.86
CA LEU A 286 -8.53 -11.62 -30.95
C LEU A 286 -8.28 -10.56 -32.03
N LYS A 287 -7.01 -10.35 -32.36
CA LYS A 287 -6.57 -9.36 -33.33
C LYS A 287 -6.23 -10.04 -34.65
N LYS A 288 -7.05 -9.84 -35.68
CA LYS A 288 -6.82 -10.39 -37.02
C LYS A 288 -7.00 -9.29 -38.05
N GLN A 289 -5.98 -9.10 -38.91
CA GLN A 289 -6.04 -8.24 -40.11
C GLN A 289 -6.60 -6.82 -39.80
N GLY A 290 -6.19 -6.23 -38.66
CA GLY A 290 -6.63 -4.89 -38.28
C GLY A 290 -8.06 -4.82 -37.70
N ARG A 291 -8.70 -5.95 -37.42
CA ARG A 291 -10.00 -6.03 -36.73
C ARG A 291 -9.85 -6.72 -35.38
N ASP A 292 -10.42 -6.11 -34.35
CA ASP A 292 -10.49 -6.67 -33.01
C ASP A 292 -11.83 -7.39 -32.85
N THR A 293 -11.79 -8.67 -32.48
CA THR A 293 -12.97 -9.49 -32.18
C THR A 293 -12.96 -9.85 -30.71
N GLU A 294 -14.02 -9.52 -30.00
CA GLU A 294 -14.17 -9.90 -28.59
C GLU A 294 -14.44 -11.40 -28.47
N LEU A 295 -13.72 -12.06 -27.56
CA LEU A 295 -13.83 -13.49 -27.25
C LEU A 295 -14.30 -13.71 -25.81
N SER A 296 -14.92 -14.89 -25.59
CA SER A 296 -15.03 -15.43 -24.22
C SER A 296 -13.71 -16.10 -23.79
N TRP A 297 -13.52 -16.30 -22.47
CA TRP A 297 -12.34 -16.98 -21.94
C TRP A 297 -12.21 -18.41 -22.49
N GLU A 298 -13.32 -19.15 -22.59
CA GLU A 298 -13.32 -20.53 -23.10
C GLU A 298 -12.80 -20.60 -24.53
N LYS A 299 -13.18 -19.64 -25.38
CA LYS A 299 -12.68 -19.57 -26.77
C LYS A 299 -11.19 -19.20 -26.83
N ALA A 300 -10.76 -18.25 -26.00
CA ALA A 300 -9.34 -17.89 -25.91
C ALA A 300 -8.51 -19.08 -25.40
N LEU A 301 -8.98 -19.79 -24.38
CA LEU A 301 -8.33 -20.97 -23.81
C LEU A 301 -8.18 -22.08 -24.85
N LEU A 302 -9.22 -22.34 -25.66
CA LEU A 302 -9.14 -23.32 -26.77
C LEU A 302 -8.06 -22.95 -27.79
N ILE A 303 -8.02 -21.68 -28.22
CA ILE A 303 -6.98 -21.21 -29.17
C ILE A 303 -5.57 -21.45 -28.60
N ILE A 304 -5.35 -21.13 -27.34
CA ILE A 304 -4.06 -21.29 -26.66
C ILE A 304 -3.69 -22.79 -26.59
N THR A 305 -4.62 -23.61 -26.11
CA THR A 305 -4.35 -25.02 -25.85
C THR A 305 -4.20 -25.84 -27.16
N GLU A 306 -4.98 -25.53 -28.17
CA GLU A 306 -4.82 -26.15 -29.50
C GLU A 306 -3.45 -25.83 -30.09
N LYS A 307 -2.98 -24.60 -29.96
CA LYS A 307 -1.67 -24.20 -30.42
C LYS A 307 -0.54 -24.92 -29.67
N ILE A 308 -0.64 -25.01 -28.35
CA ILE A 308 0.32 -25.79 -27.55
C ILE A 308 0.29 -27.25 -27.97
N LYS A 309 -0.88 -27.91 -28.04
CA LYS A 309 -1.03 -29.30 -28.42
C LYS A 309 -0.43 -29.58 -29.82
N SER A 310 -0.62 -28.69 -30.79
CA SER A 310 -0.07 -28.84 -32.13
C SER A 310 1.47 -28.87 -32.14
N LEU A 311 2.10 -27.96 -31.36
CA LEU A 311 3.57 -27.93 -31.24
C LEU A 311 4.12 -29.19 -30.56
N PHE A 312 3.39 -29.72 -29.57
CA PHE A 312 3.78 -30.94 -28.86
C PHE A 312 3.66 -32.19 -29.74
N LEU A 313 2.62 -32.29 -30.56
CA LEU A 313 2.45 -33.38 -31.53
C LEU A 313 3.62 -33.46 -32.55
N PHE A 314 4.11 -32.31 -32.99
CA PHE A 314 5.26 -32.21 -33.89
C PHE A 314 6.63 -32.23 -33.19
N LYS A 315 6.70 -32.58 -31.90
CA LYS A 315 7.92 -32.60 -31.06
C LYS A 315 8.66 -31.25 -31.03
N LYS A 316 7.95 -30.14 -31.21
CA LYS A 316 8.48 -28.77 -31.20
C LYS A 316 8.31 -28.08 -29.85
N ARG A 317 8.50 -28.78 -28.74
CA ARG A 317 8.34 -28.22 -27.37
C ARG A 317 9.27 -27.05 -27.12
N SER A 318 10.49 -27.08 -27.63
CA SER A 318 11.46 -25.99 -27.54
C SER A 318 11.04 -24.70 -28.27
N ARG A 319 9.95 -24.74 -29.03
CA ARG A 319 9.43 -23.57 -29.77
C ARG A 319 8.29 -22.83 -29.05
N VAL A 320 8.05 -23.16 -27.78
CA VAL A 320 7.19 -22.39 -26.89
C VAL A 320 8.08 -21.46 -26.05
N GLY A 321 7.79 -20.16 -26.08
CA GLY A 321 8.43 -19.16 -25.24
C GLY A 321 7.44 -18.62 -24.21
N VAL A 322 7.90 -18.37 -23.00
CA VAL A 322 7.11 -17.79 -21.90
C VAL A 322 7.88 -16.60 -21.33
N VAL A 323 7.26 -15.44 -21.30
CA VAL A 323 7.79 -14.23 -20.64
C VAL A 323 6.97 -13.99 -19.39
N LEU A 324 7.63 -14.06 -18.25
CA LEU A 324 7.09 -13.80 -16.93
C LEU A 324 7.65 -12.47 -16.39
N ASN A 325 7.11 -12.01 -15.27
CA ASN A 325 7.63 -10.88 -14.51
C ASN A 325 7.42 -11.10 -13.01
N THR A 326 8.08 -10.33 -12.18
CA THR A 326 7.97 -10.47 -10.72
C THR A 326 6.88 -9.58 -10.09
N TRP A 327 5.91 -9.11 -10.88
CA TRP A 327 4.61 -8.63 -10.40
C TRP A 327 3.61 -9.77 -10.21
N LEU A 328 3.93 -10.97 -10.73
CA LEU A 328 3.18 -12.18 -10.44
C LEU A 328 3.35 -12.57 -8.97
N THR A 329 2.29 -13.13 -8.38
CA THR A 329 2.32 -13.64 -7.00
C THR A 329 3.20 -14.88 -6.89
N ASN A 330 3.55 -15.27 -5.67
CA ASN A 330 4.29 -16.52 -5.44
C ASN A 330 3.55 -17.72 -6.04
N GLU A 331 2.24 -17.77 -5.86
CA GLU A 331 1.37 -18.84 -6.36
C GLU A 331 1.38 -18.90 -7.90
N GLU A 332 1.38 -17.75 -8.56
CA GLU A 332 1.39 -17.64 -10.02
C GLU A 332 2.74 -18.06 -10.60
N LEU A 333 3.83 -17.63 -9.99
CA LEU A 333 5.19 -18.05 -10.37
C LEU A 333 5.39 -19.54 -10.14
N PHE A 334 4.90 -20.09 -9.02
CA PHE A 334 4.96 -21.51 -8.74
C PHE A 334 4.17 -22.34 -9.76
N LEU A 335 2.94 -21.93 -10.09
CA LEU A 335 2.15 -22.61 -11.11
C LEU A 335 2.80 -22.51 -12.50
N ALA A 336 3.38 -21.38 -12.85
CA ALA A 336 4.12 -21.20 -14.09
C ALA A 336 5.31 -22.18 -14.16
N ASP A 337 6.07 -22.33 -13.08
CA ASP A 337 7.15 -23.31 -12.98
C ASP A 337 6.63 -24.74 -13.16
N LYS A 338 5.60 -25.12 -12.41
CA LYS A 338 5.02 -26.46 -12.46
C LYS A 338 4.50 -26.80 -13.86
N ILE A 339 3.74 -25.91 -14.47
CA ILE A 339 3.10 -26.16 -15.76
C ILE A 339 4.12 -26.10 -16.90
N PHE A 340 4.82 -24.98 -17.02
CA PHE A 340 5.68 -24.78 -18.21
C PHE A 340 6.98 -25.56 -18.14
N ARG A 341 7.72 -25.48 -17.02
CA ARG A 341 9.02 -26.14 -16.90
C ARG A 341 8.89 -27.63 -16.59
N GLN A 342 8.14 -27.98 -15.55
CA GLN A 342 8.13 -29.37 -15.07
C GLN A 342 7.23 -30.28 -15.94
N GLU A 343 6.00 -29.89 -16.26
CA GLU A 343 5.07 -30.74 -17.01
C GLU A 343 5.25 -30.62 -18.52
N LEU A 344 5.41 -29.39 -19.03
CA LEU A 344 5.53 -29.18 -20.48
C LEU A 344 6.96 -29.16 -20.99
N SER A 345 7.97 -29.17 -20.09
CA SER A 345 9.39 -29.13 -20.45
C SER A 345 9.74 -27.95 -21.38
N VAL A 346 9.14 -26.79 -21.13
CA VAL A 346 9.48 -25.55 -21.84
C VAL A 346 10.81 -25.03 -21.30
N GLU A 347 11.79 -24.86 -22.19
CA GLU A 347 13.13 -24.36 -21.84
C GLU A 347 13.25 -22.84 -21.98
N ASN A 348 12.45 -22.21 -22.85
CA ASN A 348 12.50 -20.79 -23.16
C ASN A 348 11.59 -19.99 -22.18
N ILE A 349 11.97 -19.92 -20.91
CA ILE A 349 11.29 -19.12 -19.88
C ILE A 349 12.16 -17.91 -19.56
N TYR A 350 11.64 -16.72 -19.82
CA TYR A 350 12.29 -15.44 -19.62
C TYR A 350 11.59 -14.68 -18.51
N VAL A 351 12.33 -13.84 -17.78
CA VAL A 351 11.78 -12.90 -16.82
C VAL A 351 12.13 -11.48 -17.25
N VAL A 352 11.11 -10.65 -17.43
CA VAL A 352 11.25 -9.26 -17.86
C VAL A 352 10.51 -8.37 -16.88
N ASP A 353 11.28 -7.63 -16.11
CA ASP A 353 10.81 -6.66 -15.12
C ASP A 353 11.10 -5.23 -15.58
N PRO A 354 10.41 -4.21 -15.06
CA PRO A 354 10.77 -2.82 -15.29
C PRO A 354 12.22 -2.57 -14.86
N PRO A 355 12.88 -1.53 -15.40
CA PRO A 355 14.24 -1.18 -15.00
C PRO A 355 14.31 -0.82 -13.53
N SER A 356 15.44 -1.14 -12.87
CA SER A 356 15.73 -0.66 -11.54
C SER A 356 15.94 0.86 -11.56
N GLU A 357 15.53 1.52 -10.50
CA GLU A 357 15.70 2.96 -10.30
C GLU A 357 16.43 3.22 -8.98
N LYS A 358 16.83 4.47 -8.76
CA LYS A 358 17.50 4.83 -7.50
C LYS A 358 16.59 4.56 -6.31
N GLY A 359 17.09 3.77 -5.38
CA GLY A 359 16.49 3.55 -4.07
C GLY A 359 17.01 4.55 -3.03
N ASP A 360 16.62 4.34 -1.77
CA ASP A 360 17.14 5.09 -0.63
C ASP A 360 17.53 4.14 0.52
N CYS A 361 18.05 4.72 1.60
CA CYS A 361 18.49 3.93 2.76
C CYS A 361 17.36 3.56 3.73
N PHE A 362 16.09 3.89 3.41
CA PHE A 362 14.98 3.68 4.33
C PHE A 362 13.98 2.62 3.81
N LEU A 363 13.02 2.97 2.97
CA LEU A 363 12.01 2.01 2.49
C LEU A 363 12.06 1.79 0.98
N LEU A 364 12.39 2.81 0.20
CA LEU A 364 12.34 2.74 -1.26
C LEU A 364 13.53 1.93 -1.78
N THR A 365 13.26 0.74 -2.33
CA THR A 365 14.28 -0.14 -2.90
C THR A 365 14.54 0.19 -4.37
N GLU A 366 15.67 -0.26 -4.90
CA GLU A 366 16.02 -0.07 -6.32
C GLU A 366 15.17 -0.91 -7.26
N GLU A 367 14.79 -2.11 -6.82
CA GLU A 367 13.94 -3.01 -7.59
C GLU A 367 12.49 -2.51 -7.60
N ARG A 368 11.97 -2.19 -8.79
CA ARG A 368 10.59 -1.71 -9.00
C ARG A 368 9.58 -2.85 -9.20
N THR A 369 9.82 -3.96 -8.52
CA THR A 369 8.98 -5.16 -8.57
C THR A 369 8.76 -5.73 -7.17
N PRO A 370 7.58 -6.29 -6.88
CA PRO A 370 7.24 -6.70 -5.52
C PRO A 370 7.76 -8.10 -5.12
N ASN A 371 8.15 -8.96 -6.08
CA ASN A 371 8.30 -10.40 -5.82
C ASN A 371 9.54 -11.05 -6.44
N SER A 372 10.62 -10.30 -6.64
CA SER A 372 11.90 -10.86 -7.12
C SER A 372 12.46 -11.93 -6.19
N ARG A 373 12.26 -11.78 -4.87
CA ARG A 373 12.65 -12.79 -3.88
C ARG A 373 11.86 -14.07 -4.04
N GLY A 374 10.54 -14.00 -4.28
CA GLY A 374 9.70 -15.18 -4.51
C GLY A 374 10.13 -15.98 -5.73
N LEU A 375 10.42 -15.30 -6.83
CA LEU A 375 10.97 -15.93 -8.05
C LEU A 375 12.25 -16.71 -7.72
N LYS A 376 13.18 -16.09 -6.99
CA LYS A 376 14.45 -16.70 -6.61
C LYS A 376 14.25 -17.95 -5.75
N GLU A 377 13.37 -17.89 -4.77
CA GLU A 377 13.12 -19.01 -3.86
C GLU A 377 12.38 -20.19 -4.54
N ILE A 378 11.55 -19.91 -5.54
CA ILE A 378 10.92 -20.93 -6.39
C ILE A 378 11.95 -21.61 -7.29
N GLY A 379 13.06 -20.94 -7.59
CA GLY A 379 14.13 -21.48 -8.43
C GLY A 379 13.77 -21.49 -9.92
N LEU A 380 12.88 -20.61 -10.35
CA LEU A 380 12.59 -20.38 -11.77
C LEU A 380 13.82 -19.76 -12.44
N PRO A 381 14.43 -20.40 -13.44
CA PRO A 381 15.52 -19.83 -14.20
C PRO A 381 14.98 -18.67 -15.05
N GLY A 382 15.20 -17.43 -14.62
CA GLY A 382 14.96 -16.27 -15.46
C GLY A 382 16.08 -16.12 -16.48
N LEU A 383 15.88 -16.61 -17.70
CA LEU A 383 16.82 -16.35 -18.78
C LEU A 383 16.78 -14.86 -19.14
N THR A 384 17.94 -14.29 -19.41
CA THR A 384 18.01 -12.93 -19.98
C THR A 384 17.40 -12.95 -21.38
N LEU A 385 16.41 -12.09 -21.61
CA LEU A 385 15.73 -12.02 -22.89
C LEU A 385 16.62 -11.37 -23.95
N ASP A 386 16.83 -12.11 -25.04
CA ASP A 386 17.40 -11.63 -26.30
C ASP A 386 16.30 -11.76 -27.39
N LEU A 387 15.88 -10.64 -27.97
CA LEU A 387 14.79 -10.61 -28.95
C LEU A 387 15.11 -11.39 -30.21
N GLY A 388 16.38 -11.45 -30.64
CA GLY A 388 16.80 -12.21 -31.81
C GLY A 388 16.70 -13.71 -31.57
N LYS A 389 17.16 -14.20 -30.41
CA LYS A 389 17.03 -15.61 -30.00
C LYS A 389 15.56 -15.98 -29.80
N LEU A 390 14.79 -15.12 -29.12
CA LEU A 390 13.34 -15.33 -28.96
C LEU A 390 12.67 -15.56 -30.31
N ALA A 391 12.88 -14.66 -31.26
CA ALA A 391 12.29 -14.73 -32.60
C ALA A 391 12.70 -15.99 -33.38
N ALA A 392 13.97 -16.42 -33.25
CA ALA A 392 14.48 -17.60 -33.96
C ALA A 392 13.98 -18.93 -33.39
N GLN A 393 13.69 -18.96 -32.07
CA GLN A 393 13.40 -20.18 -31.33
C GLN A 393 11.92 -20.36 -30.95
N THR A 394 11.04 -19.39 -31.28
CA THR A 394 9.66 -19.37 -30.75
C THR A 394 8.63 -19.38 -31.88
N ASP A 395 7.68 -20.31 -31.84
CA ASP A 395 6.48 -20.33 -32.68
C ASP A 395 5.23 -19.85 -31.91
N LEU A 396 5.21 -20.07 -30.59
CA LEU A 396 4.16 -19.61 -29.68
C LEU A 396 4.81 -18.86 -28.52
N LEU A 397 4.40 -17.63 -28.32
CA LEU A 397 4.86 -16.77 -27.22
C LEU A 397 3.71 -16.43 -26.29
N LEU A 398 3.86 -16.76 -25.01
CA LEU A 398 2.97 -16.39 -23.92
C LEU A 398 3.65 -15.28 -23.09
N ILE A 399 3.01 -14.13 -22.96
CA ILE A 399 3.57 -12.94 -22.31
C ILE A 399 2.68 -12.56 -21.14
N PHE A 400 3.23 -12.56 -19.94
CA PHE A 400 2.55 -12.11 -18.73
C PHE A 400 3.06 -10.69 -18.38
N GLY A 401 2.15 -9.70 -18.44
CA GLY A 401 2.48 -8.29 -18.28
C GLY A 401 3.08 -7.63 -19.52
N SER A 402 3.17 -6.30 -19.48
CA SER A 402 3.58 -5.48 -20.63
C SER A 402 4.99 -4.88 -20.52
N PHE A 403 5.82 -5.33 -19.57
CA PHE A 403 7.14 -4.73 -19.26
C PHE A 403 8.20 -4.86 -20.37
N LEU A 404 7.92 -5.56 -21.46
CA LEU A 404 8.79 -5.58 -22.63
C LEU A 404 9.02 -4.19 -23.22
N VAL A 405 8.00 -3.31 -23.22
CA VAL A 405 8.12 -1.94 -23.73
C VAL A 405 8.93 -1.01 -22.82
N ASP A 406 9.16 -1.41 -21.57
CA ASP A 406 10.01 -0.67 -20.63
C ASP A 406 11.50 -1.03 -20.79
N ARG A 407 11.79 -2.15 -21.46
CA ARG A 407 13.15 -2.71 -21.65
C ARG A 407 13.66 -2.61 -23.06
N PHE A 408 12.79 -2.65 -24.06
CA PHE A 408 13.16 -2.71 -25.47
C PHE A 408 12.41 -1.65 -26.28
N ASN A 409 13.04 -1.18 -27.34
CA ASN A 409 12.39 -0.30 -28.30
C ASN A 409 11.23 -1.04 -29.00
N LEU A 410 10.11 -0.38 -29.20
CA LEU A 410 8.92 -0.97 -29.83
C LEU A 410 9.19 -1.47 -31.26
N ALA A 411 10.08 -0.80 -32.01
CA ALA A 411 10.46 -1.23 -33.35
C ALA A 411 11.21 -2.57 -33.32
N ASP A 412 12.10 -2.76 -32.35
CA ASP A 412 12.85 -4.02 -32.19
C ASP A 412 11.94 -5.17 -31.76
N ILE A 413 10.99 -4.89 -30.85
CA ILE A 413 9.95 -5.84 -30.45
C ILE A 413 9.14 -6.25 -31.69
N LYS A 414 8.71 -5.30 -32.52
CA LYS A 414 7.93 -5.57 -33.72
C LYS A 414 8.70 -6.47 -34.69
N ILE A 415 9.96 -6.17 -34.97
CA ILE A 415 10.81 -6.99 -35.85
C ILE A 415 10.92 -8.45 -35.35
N ALA A 416 11.06 -8.62 -34.03
CA ALA A 416 11.10 -9.94 -33.41
C ALA A 416 9.73 -10.65 -33.50
N PHE A 417 8.64 -9.95 -33.18
CA PHE A 417 7.30 -10.49 -33.14
C PHE A 417 6.73 -10.85 -34.51
N ASP A 418 7.14 -10.15 -35.59
CA ASP A 418 6.76 -10.48 -36.96
C ASP A 418 7.25 -11.89 -37.40
N ARG A 419 8.28 -12.42 -36.70
CA ARG A 419 8.81 -13.77 -36.94
C ARG A 419 8.18 -14.88 -36.10
N ILE A 420 7.39 -14.49 -35.06
CA ILE A 420 6.74 -15.44 -34.14
C ILE A 420 5.31 -15.71 -34.61
N GLY A 421 4.98 -16.98 -34.76
CA GLY A 421 3.71 -17.40 -35.36
C GLY A 421 2.47 -17.02 -34.55
N THR A 422 2.50 -17.13 -33.22
CA THR A 422 1.36 -16.79 -32.37
C THR A 422 1.87 -16.14 -31.08
N LYS A 423 1.29 -15.00 -30.73
CA LYS A 423 1.65 -14.20 -29.54
C LYS A 423 0.42 -13.91 -28.72
N ILE A 424 0.46 -14.19 -27.42
CA ILE A 424 -0.65 -14.04 -26.49
C ILE A 424 -0.17 -13.22 -25.30
N LEU A 425 -0.86 -12.10 -25.04
CA LEU A 425 -0.56 -11.18 -23.98
C LEU A 425 -1.61 -11.28 -22.86
N PHE A 426 -1.17 -11.61 -21.67
CA PHE A 426 -1.94 -11.55 -20.42
C PHE A 426 -1.57 -10.26 -19.70
N THR A 427 -2.48 -9.31 -19.61
CA THR A 427 -2.18 -7.99 -19.06
C THR A 427 -3.37 -7.34 -18.36
N ALA A 428 -3.10 -6.59 -17.30
CA ALA A 428 -4.10 -5.78 -16.63
C ALA A 428 -4.31 -4.41 -17.29
N HIS A 429 -3.37 -3.97 -18.13
CA HIS A 429 -3.40 -2.64 -18.75
C HIS A 429 -3.24 -2.71 -20.26
N LYS A 430 -3.83 -1.74 -20.93
CA LYS A 430 -3.58 -1.46 -22.35
C LYS A 430 -2.15 -0.94 -22.51
N SER A 431 -1.47 -1.43 -23.53
CA SER A 431 -0.10 -1.06 -23.84
C SER A 431 0.18 -1.03 -25.34
N ALA A 432 1.34 -0.54 -25.73
CA ALA A 432 1.77 -0.58 -27.12
C ALA A 432 1.91 -2.01 -27.67
N LEU A 433 2.15 -3.01 -26.80
CA LEU A 433 2.21 -4.43 -27.18
C LEU A 433 0.89 -4.96 -27.73
N ASP A 434 -0.24 -4.39 -27.31
CA ASP A 434 -1.57 -4.85 -27.75
C ASP A 434 -1.71 -4.87 -29.27
N SER A 435 -1.02 -3.96 -29.97
CA SER A 435 -1.03 -3.89 -31.44
C SER A 435 -0.13 -4.91 -32.11
N LEU A 436 0.77 -5.55 -31.38
CA LEU A 436 1.79 -6.48 -31.88
C LEU A 436 1.49 -7.96 -31.59
N VAL A 437 0.42 -8.24 -30.84
CA VAL A 437 0.04 -9.61 -30.44
C VAL A 437 -1.25 -10.06 -31.10
N ASP A 438 -1.48 -11.38 -31.12
CA ASP A 438 -2.66 -11.97 -31.77
C ASP A 438 -3.85 -12.10 -30.82
N VAL A 439 -3.60 -12.29 -29.51
CA VAL A 439 -4.63 -12.36 -28.48
C VAL A 439 -4.22 -11.53 -27.27
N VAL A 440 -5.14 -10.73 -26.77
CA VAL A 440 -4.99 -10.01 -25.50
C VAL A 440 -6.00 -10.55 -24.49
N VAL A 441 -5.53 -10.93 -23.31
CA VAL A 441 -6.36 -11.48 -22.23
C VAL A 441 -6.22 -10.58 -21.00
N PRO A 442 -7.32 -9.99 -20.51
CA PRO A 442 -7.30 -9.15 -19.32
C PRO A 442 -6.99 -9.95 -18.05
N THR A 443 -6.12 -9.40 -17.21
CA THR A 443 -5.78 -9.97 -15.91
C THR A 443 -6.11 -9.02 -14.76
N GLN A 444 -5.93 -9.50 -13.52
CA GLN A 444 -6.20 -8.74 -12.31
C GLN A 444 -4.92 -8.12 -11.74
N LEU A 445 -5.05 -6.91 -11.20
CA LEU A 445 -4.00 -6.29 -10.40
C LEU A 445 -3.87 -6.96 -9.02
N ILE A 446 -2.73 -6.75 -8.35
CA ILE A 446 -2.52 -7.21 -6.97
C ILE A 446 -3.64 -6.74 -6.03
N ALA A 447 -4.13 -5.51 -6.18
CA ALA A 447 -5.25 -5.00 -5.40
C ALA A 447 -6.60 -5.69 -5.68
N GLU A 448 -6.73 -6.47 -6.75
CA GLU A 448 -7.97 -7.09 -7.23
C GLU A 448 -8.01 -8.62 -7.04
N LYS A 449 -6.89 -9.23 -6.67
CA LYS A 449 -6.76 -10.69 -6.48
C LYS A 449 -6.26 -11.06 -5.10
N SER A 450 -6.32 -12.33 -4.75
CA SER A 450 -5.65 -12.90 -3.57
C SER A 450 -4.35 -13.56 -3.99
N GLY A 451 -3.39 -13.60 -3.09
CA GLY A 451 -2.11 -14.25 -3.28
C GLY A 451 -1.11 -13.89 -2.19
N SER A 452 0.16 -14.20 -2.43
CA SER A 452 1.25 -13.80 -1.57
C SER A 452 2.43 -13.22 -2.36
N LEU A 453 3.21 -12.36 -1.71
CA LEU A 453 4.43 -11.76 -2.23
C LEU A 453 5.57 -11.98 -1.24
N SER A 454 6.76 -12.23 -1.74
CA SER A 454 7.98 -12.37 -0.92
C SER A 454 8.84 -11.13 -1.10
N ASN A 455 8.91 -10.31 -0.06
CA ASN A 455 9.64 -9.06 -0.12
C ASN A 455 11.16 -9.23 -0.02
N VAL A 456 11.91 -8.15 -0.24
CA VAL A 456 13.38 -8.12 -0.24
C VAL A 456 14.01 -8.63 1.07
N ILE A 457 13.33 -8.47 2.22
CA ILE A 457 13.82 -8.97 3.51
C ILE A 457 13.45 -10.44 3.77
N GLY A 458 12.83 -11.13 2.81
CA GLY A 458 12.48 -12.54 2.90
C GLY A 458 11.16 -12.83 3.62
N LYS A 459 10.30 -11.84 3.85
CA LYS A 459 8.99 -12.04 4.47
C LYS A 459 7.93 -12.36 3.42
N VAL A 460 7.27 -13.51 3.56
CA VAL A 460 6.10 -13.88 2.75
C VAL A 460 4.88 -13.17 3.32
N GLN A 461 4.21 -12.38 2.49
CA GLN A 461 3.05 -11.58 2.88
C GLN A 461 1.83 -11.96 2.04
N SER A 462 0.82 -12.54 2.68
CA SER A 462 -0.46 -12.85 2.04
C SER A 462 -1.37 -11.63 2.01
N PHE A 463 -2.19 -11.53 0.96
CA PHE A 463 -3.17 -10.45 0.79
C PHE A 463 -4.48 -10.97 0.18
N SER A 464 -5.53 -10.20 0.37
CA SER A 464 -6.86 -10.44 -0.20
C SER A 464 -7.27 -9.27 -1.09
N PRO A 465 -8.26 -9.43 -1.99
CA PRO A 465 -8.70 -8.35 -2.86
C PRO A 465 -9.17 -7.13 -2.06
N ALA A 466 -8.60 -5.97 -2.36
CA ALA A 466 -9.08 -4.69 -1.85
C ALA A 466 -10.14 -4.09 -2.77
N LEU A 467 -10.00 -4.32 -4.07
CA LEU A 467 -10.87 -3.79 -5.12
C LEU A 467 -11.55 -4.93 -5.87
N TYR A 468 -12.76 -4.66 -6.35
CA TYR A 468 -13.48 -5.60 -7.21
C TYR A 468 -13.16 -5.33 -8.69
N ASN A 469 -12.90 -6.38 -9.46
CA ASN A 469 -12.77 -6.34 -10.91
C ASN A 469 -13.62 -7.45 -11.54
N SER A 470 -14.53 -7.09 -12.44
CA SER A 470 -15.41 -8.03 -13.13
C SER A 470 -14.86 -8.52 -14.48
N SER A 471 -13.83 -7.86 -15.01
CA SER A 471 -13.41 -8.03 -16.41
C SER A 471 -12.23 -8.98 -16.58
N GLY A 472 -11.30 -9.03 -15.61
CA GLY A 472 -10.11 -9.87 -15.66
C GLY A 472 -10.17 -11.07 -14.73
N LEU A 473 -9.39 -12.11 -15.05
CA LEU A 473 -9.17 -13.25 -14.18
C LEU A 473 -7.76 -13.17 -13.57
N PRO A 474 -7.57 -13.63 -12.32
CA PRO A 474 -6.23 -13.73 -11.76
C PRO A 474 -5.41 -14.78 -12.51
N GLU A 475 -4.13 -14.53 -12.70
CA GLU A 475 -3.24 -15.37 -13.49
C GLU A 475 -3.15 -16.80 -12.94
N TRP A 476 -3.22 -16.99 -11.61
CA TRP A 476 -3.27 -18.33 -11.02
C TRP A 476 -4.44 -19.16 -11.53
N LYS A 477 -5.61 -18.55 -11.75
CA LYS A 477 -6.77 -19.25 -12.29
C LYS A 477 -6.61 -19.55 -13.79
N LEU A 478 -6.11 -18.57 -14.56
CA LEU A 478 -5.80 -18.75 -15.98
C LEU A 478 -4.82 -19.92 -16.18
N LEU A 479 -3.78 -20.01 -15.38
CA LEU A 479 -2.79 -21.07 -15.40
C LEU A 479 -3.40 -22.45 -15.04
N LEU A 480 -4.26 -22.51 -14.02
CA LEU A 480 -4.96 -23.76 -13.67
C LEU A 480 -5.93 -24.22 -14.76
N ASP A 481 -6.67 -23.29 -15.37
CA ASP A 481 -7.58 -23.60 -16.47
C ASP A 481 -6.78 -24.13 -17.68
N LEU A 482 -5.62 -23.54 -17.96
CA LEU A 482 -4.70 -24.01 -19.00
C LEU A 482 -4.20 -25.44 -18.71
N ALA A 483 -3.76 -25.72 -17.48
CA ALA A 483 -3.29 -27.05 -17.09
C ALA A 483 -4.40 -28.11 -17.22
N LYS A 484 -5.61 -27.78 -16.81
CA LYS A 484 -6.79 -28.65 -16.91
C LYS A 484 -7.14 -28.97 -18.36
N GLU A 485 -7.18 -27.96 -19.24
CA GLU A 485 -7.51 -28.14 -20.64
C GLU A 485 -6.42 -28.92 -21.42
N LEU A 486 -5.17 -28.73 -21.03
CA LEU A 486 -4.04 -29.53 -21.54
C LEU A 486 -4.00 -30.96 -20.96
N LYS A 487 -4.77 -31.23 -19.93
CA LYS A 487 -4.83 -32.52 -19.21
C LYS A 487 -3.47 -32.95 -18.63
N VAL A 488 -2.64 -31.98 -18.25
CA VAL A 488 -1.36 -32.25 -17.60
C VAL A 488 -1.58 -32.49 -16.11
N ASN A 489 -1.03 -33.56 -15.56
CA ASN A 489 -1.10 -33.96 -14.15
C ASN A 489 -2.42 -33.60 -13.44
N TYR A 490 -3.55 -34.00 -14.02
CA TYR A 490 -4.90 -33.58 -13.65
C TYR A 490 -5.19 -33.70 -12.15
N LYS A 491 -4.77 -34.80 -11.50
CA LYS A 491 -5.04 -35.04 -10.07
C LYS A 491 -4.35 -34.01 -9.18
N TYR A 492 -3.15 -33.58 -9.55
CA TYR A 492 -2.39 -32.58 -8.81
C TYR A 492 -3.03 -31.20 -8.92
N PHE A 493 -3.24 -30.71 -10.15
CA PHE A 493 -3.78 -29.36 -10.36
C PHE A 493 -5.24 -29.21 -9.93
N TRP A 494 -6.02 -30.29 -9.85
CA TRP A 494 -7.39 -30.23 -9.36
C TRP A 494 -7.49 -29.84 -7.88
N GLN A 495 -6.49 -30.16 -7.07
CA GLN A 495 -6.44 -29.85 -5.65
C GLN A 495 -6.03 -28.39 -5.38
N LEU A 496 -5.40 -27.73 -6.34
CA LEU A 496 -4.89 -26.37 -6.24
C LEU A 496 -5.96 -25.35 -6.68
N ASN A 497 -7.08 -25.30 -5.99
CA ASN A 497 -8.25 -24.53 -6.40
C ASN A 497 -8.34 -23.10 -5.81
N SER A 498 -7.35 -22.68 -5.07
CA SER A 498 -7.27 -21.34 -4.44
C SER A 498 -5.81 -20.96 -4.16
N PRO A 499 -5.49 -19.65 -4.06
CA PRO A 499 -4.14 -19.20 -3.67
C PRO A 499 -3.67 -19.83 -2.36
N GLN A 500 -4.56 -19.99 -1.37
CA GLN A 500 -4.21 -20.62 -0.09
C GLN A 500 -3.88 -22.11 -0.24
N ALA A 501 -4.54 -22.83 -1.15
CA ALA A 501 -4.21 -24.22 -1.44
C ALA A 501 -2.86 -24.34 -2.16
N ILE A 502 -2.59 -23.42 -3.09
CA ILE A 502 -1.31 -23.35 -3.81
C ILE A 502 -0.18 -23.02 -2.83
N LEU A 503 -0.35 -22.00 -1.98
CA LEU A 503 0.66 -21.60 -1.00
C LEU A 503 0.99 -22.73 -0.01
N ARG A 504 -0.02 -23.47 0.45
CA ARG A 504 0.20 -24.66 1.30
C ARG A 504 1.03 -25.73 0.59
N GLU A 505 0.78 -25.94 -0.70
CA GLU A 505 1.56 -26.89 -1.48
C GLU A 505 2.99 -26.41 -1.68
N MET A 506 3.17 -25.12 -1.97
CA MET A 506 4.50 -24.49 -2.02
C MET A 506 5.29 -24.72 -0.72
N GLY A 507 4.65 -24.54 0.45
CA GLY A 507 5.28 -24.80 1.76
C GLY A 507 5.67 -26.25 2.00
N ARG A 508 5.03 -27.22 1.33
CA ARG A 508 5.44 -28.63 1.38
C ARG A 508 6.70 -28.88 0.56
N GLU A 509 6.83 -28.23 -0.58
CA GLU A 509 7.94 -28.45 -1.50
C GLU A 509 9.15 -27.54 -1.24
N ILE A 510 8.89 -26.29 -0.84
CA ILE A 510 9.91 -25.24 -0.71
C ILE A 510 9.88 -24.72 0.73
N PRO A 511 10.92 -25.00 1.56
CA PRO A 511 10.93 -24.62 2.98
C PRO A 511 10.73 -23.13 3.27
N PHE A 512 11.10 -22.25 2.34
CA PHE A 512 10.92 -20.80 2.46
C PHE A 512 9.46 -20.37 2.62
N PHE A 513 8.51 -21.12 2.09
CA PHE A 513 7.07 -20.80 2.11
C PHE A 513 6.31 -21.51 3.25
N LYS A 514 7.01 -22.16 4.19
CA LYS A 514 6.42 -22.72 5.40
C LYS A 514 6.07 -21.60 6.39
#